data_7abfd0764c10d58aed5dea4462185e17
#
_entry.id   7abfd0764c10d58aed5dea4462185e17
#
_cell.length_a   1.000
_cell.length_b   1.000
_cell.length_c   1.000
_cell.angle_alpha   90.00
_cell.angle_beta   90.00
_cell.angle_gamma   90.00
#
_symmetry.space_group_name_H-M   'P 1'
#
loop_
_entity.id
_entity.type
_entity.pdbx_description
1 polymer ?
#
loop_
_entity_poly.entity_id
_entity_poly.type
_entity_poly.pdbx_seq_one_letter_code
_entity_poly.pdbx_strand_id
1 'polypeptide(L)'
;AAGAIAATSFAVLPSFSASAATTILSSDFSNGTSGWSTYKASGESCSMGVENGKLALTVNSVGTLNYSVQVGYDVVPLYQNGVYRLKYDISSTEDCTVEQMIQQNGGTYQSYTWKGLDLTAETQTVDYTFTMKQETDIMSKLVFNCGYEGKDVAPHTIYLDNVSLELIDDSKVDYTSFQPYEPSIITDQVGYQSNSKKTAVFRDVTSETTFSVVNADTKQTVYTGTLSDSINNSPARETEWTGDFSAVTEPGSYYITCGDLDQSYTF
;
A
#
# COMPACT_ATOMS: atom_id res chain seq x y z
N ALA A 1 -69.74 10.48 9.90
CA ALA A 1 -68.55 10.84 9.12
C ALA A 1 -67.32 10.37 9.90
N ALA A 2 -66.68 9.30 9.39
CA ALA A 2 -65.41 8.79 9.95
C ALA A 2 -64.28 9.30 9.07
N GLY A 3 -63.40 10.11 9.63
CA GLY A 3 -62.23 10.60 8.93
C GLY A 3 -61.10 9.58 8.98
N ALA A 4 -60.64 9.17 7.83
CA ALA A 4 -59.46 8.33 7.69
C ALA A 4 -58.17 9.19 7.79
N ILE A 5 -57.34 8.89 8.79
CA ILE A 5 -55.98 9.49 8.91
C ILE A 5 -55.05 8.64 8.04
N ALA A 6 -54.56 9.21 6.95
CA ALA A 6 -53.49 8.61 6.17
C ALA A 6 -52.15 8.77 6.87
N ALA A 7 -51.56 7.68 7.34
CA ALA A 7 -50.21 7.64 7.85
C ALA A 7 -49.21 7.67 6.66
N THR A 8 -48.54 8.80 6.47
CA THR A 8 -47.39 8.90 5.56
C THR A 8 -46.16 8.33 6.25
N SER A 9 -45.72 7.13 5.82
CA SER A 9 -44.46 6.56 6.20
C SER A 9 -43.34 7.26 5.42
N PHE A 10 -42.53 8.08 6.14
CA PHE A 10 -41.27 8.56 5.59
C PHE A 10 -40.27 7.40 5.55
N ALA A 11 -39.94 6.96 4.37
CA ALA A 11 -38.77 6.08 4.18
C ALA A 11 -37.53 6.89 4.49
N VAL A 12 -36.88 6.56 5.61
CA VAL A 12 -35.52 7.06 5.89
C VAL A 12 -34.61 6.38 4.91
N LEU A 13 -34.15 7.10 3.88
CA LEU A 13 -33.09 6.64 3.01
C LEU A 13 -31.80 6.55 3.87
N PRO A 14 -31.05 5.44 3.79
CA PRO A 14 -29.78 5.36 4.48
C PRO A 14 -28.89 6.46 3.92
N SER A 15 -28.42 7.35 4.80
CA SER A 15 -27.37 8.31 4.46
C SER A 15 -26.07 7.53 4.27
N PHE A 16 -25.69 7.33 3.03
CA PHE A 16 -24.34 6.87 2.72
C PHE A 16 -23.39 8.00 3.12
N SER A 17 -22.64 7.80 4.20
CA SER A 17 -21.47 8.60 4.51
C SER A 17 -20.45 8.28 3.42
N ALA A 18 -20.20 9.17 2.51
CA ALA A 18 -19.08 9.02 1.57
C ALA A 18 -17.81 8.95 2.43
N SER A 19 -17.12 7.83 2.39
CA SER A 19 -15.77 7.73 2.94
C SER A 19 -14.92 8.81 2.26
N ALA A 20 -14.12 9.55 3.02
CA ALA A 20 -13.19 10.51 2.42
C ALA A 20 -12.22 9.72 1.51
N ALA A 21 -11.99 10.21 0.30
CA ALA A 21 -11.05 9.59 -0.61
C ALA A 21 -9.66 9.45 0.05
N THR A 22 -9.07 8.26 -0.05
CA THR A 22 -7.73 8.00 0.48
C THR A 22 -6.71 8.17 -0.65
N THR A 23 -5.82 9.15 -0.50
CA THR A 23 -4.73 9.35 -1.47
C THR A 23 -3.70 8.24 -1.34
N ILE A 24 -3.46 7.50 -2.42
CA ILE A 24 -2.45 6.44 -2.53
C ILE A 24 -1.16 7.00 -3.13
N LEU A 25 -1.29 7.82 -4.16
CA LEU A 25 -0.18 8.47 -4.85
C LEU A 25 -0.56 9.91 -5.16
N SER A 26 0.39 10.83 -4.94
CA SER A 26 0.30 12.22 -5.39
C SER A 26 1.71 12.69 -5.75
N SER A 27 1.90 13.12 -7.01
CA SER A 27 3.18 13.63 -7.52
C SER A 27 2.92 14.81 -8.45
N ASP A 28 3.36 15.99 -8.02
CA ASP A 28 3.38 17.24 -8.80
C ASP A 28 4.80 17.60 -9.25
N PHE A 29 5.77 16.75 -8.93
CA PHE A 29 7.19 16.85 -9.28
C PHE A 29 7.90 18.12 -8.82
N SER A 30 7.26 18.99 -8.06
CA SER A 30 7.87 20.20 -7.50
C SER A 30 9.08 19.91 -6.60
N ASN A 31 9.10 18.75 -5.99
CA ASN A 31 10.15 18.27 -5.08
C ASN A 31 11.02 17.14 -5.67
N GLY A 32 11.01 16.95 -6.99
CA GLY A 32 11.79 15.92 -7.67
C GLY A 32 10.97 14.69 -8.06
N THR A 33 11.65 13.58 -8.34
CA THR A 33 11.06 12.34 -8.85
C THR A 33 11.06 11.20 -7.82
N SER A 34 10.97 11.52 -6.54
CA SER A 34 11.01 10.51 -5.47
C SER A 34 9.89 9.47 -5.64
N GLY A 35 10.24 8.18 -5.53
CA GLY A 35 9.34 7.04 -5.73
C GLY A 35 9.14 6.65 -7.20
N TRP A 36 9.60 7.46 -8.15
CA TRP A 36 9.57 7.14 -9.56
C TRP A 36 10.87 6.49 -10.01
N SER A 37 10.77 5.53 -10.89
CA SER A 37 11.90 4.77 -11.45
C SER A 37 11.75 4.59 -12.95
N THR A 38 12.85 4.25 -13.62
CA THR A 38 12.85 3.88 -15.04
C THR A 38 13.33 2.44 -15.21
N TYR A 39 12.73 1.76 -16.15
CA TYR A 39 13.26 0.51 -16.69
C TYR A 39 13.67 0.73 -18.16
N LYS A 40 14.74 0.10 -18.54
CA LYS A 40 15.20 0.03 -19.95
C LYS A 40 15.75 -1.36 -20.26
N ALA A 41 15.37 -1.89 -21.41
CA ALA A 41 15.91 -3.13 -21.90
C ALA A 41 17.40 -2.98 -22.25
N SER A 42 18.11 -4.10 -22.39
CA SER A 42 19.54 -4.09 -22.72
C SER A 42 19.78 -3.43 -24.08
N GLY A 43 20.65 -2.42 -24.10
CA GLY A 43 20.97 -1.62 -25.30
C GLY A 43 20.12 -0.37 -25.47
N GLU A 44 19.06 -0.21 -24.67
CA GLU A 44 18.19 0.97 -24.73
C GLU A 44 18.69 2.10 -23.85
N SER A 45 18.25 3.31 -24.13
CA SER A 45 18.74 4.51 -23.48
C SER A 45 17.60 5.49 -23.18
N CYS A 46 17.43 5.79 -21.91
CA CYS A 46 16.58 6.86 -21.44
C CYS A 46 17.17 7.53 -20.20
N SER A 47 16.73 8.73 -19.90
CA SER A 47 17.04 9.44 -18.66
C SER A 47 15.78 10.10 -18.10
N MET A 48 15.68 10.18 -16.77
CA MET A 48 14.58 10.81 -16.07
C MET A 48 15.08 11.96 -15.23
N GLY A 49 14.36 13.05 -15.20
CA GLY A 49 14.62 14.22 -14.37
C GLY A 49 13.38 15.06 -14.18
N VAL A 50 13.56 16.28 -13.69
CA VAL A 50 12.50 17.30 -13.61
C VAL A 50 12.85 18.43 -14.54
N GLU A 51 11.90 18.83 -15.37
CA GLU A 51 11.99 19.97 -16.26
C GLU A 51 10.71 20.81 -16.16
N ASN A 52 10.86 22.10 -15.89
CA ASN A 52 9.73 23.03 -15.71
C ASN A 52 8.66 22.53 -14.70
N GLY A 53 9.12 21.86 -13.62
CA GLY A 53 8.23 21.32 -12.58
C GLY A 53 7.51 20.03 -12.94
N LYS A 54 7.81 19.41 -14.09
CA LYS A 54 7.24 18.14 -14.56
C LYS A 54 8.30 17.05 -14.55
N LEU A 55 7.90 15.80 -14.38
CA LEU A 55 8.79 14.68 -14.72
C LEU A 55 9.05 14.70 -16.22
N ALA A 56 10.31 14.68 -16.61
CA ALA A 56 10.79 14.60 -17.97
C ALA A 56 11.51 13.26 -18.19
N LEU A 57 10.91 12.37 -18.99
CA LEU A 57 11.54 11.15 -19.46
C LEU A 57 12.09 11.38 -20.88
N THR A 58 13.40 11.56 -21.03
CA THR A 58 14.05 11.61 -22.34
C THR A 58 14.34 10.21 -22.82
N VAL A 59 13.73 9.82 -23.93
CA VAL A 59 13.89 8.53 -24.62
C VAL A 59 14.83 8.73 -25.79
N ASN A 60 16.02 8.15 -25.74
CA ASN A 60 17.00 8.23 -26.81
C ASN A 60 16.90 7.04 -27.79
N SER A 61 16.30 5.95 -27.34
CA SER A 61 16.03 4.75 -28.13
C SER A 61 14.76 4.08 -27.60
N VAL A 62 13.81 3.80 -28.47
CA VAL A 62 12.51 3.18 -28.11
C VAL A 62 12.59 1.65 -28.01
N GLY A 63 13.67 1.04 -28.52
CA GLY A 63 13.82 -0.42 -28.55
C GLY A 63 12.92 -1.09 -29.59
N THR A 64 12.56 -2.34 -29.32
CA THR A 64 11.79 -3.18 -30.22
C THR A 64 10.42 -3.59 -29.68
N LEU A 65 10.14 -3.29 -28.41
CA LEU A 65 8.90 -3.64 -27.71
C LEU A 65 8.39 -2.42 -26.95
N ASN A 66 7.08 -2.35 -26.75
CA ASN A 66 6.42 -1.27 -26.01
C ASN A 66 7.00 -1.03 -24.60
N TYR A 67 7.38 -2.11 -23.91
CA TYR A 67 7.98 -2.06 -22.57
C TYR A 67 9.52 -1.96 -22.57
N SER A 68 10.17 -1.76 -23.74
CA SER A 68 11.64 -1.60 -23.78
C SER A 68 12.14 -0.38 -23.01
N VAL A 69 11.29 0.64 -22.85
CA VAL A 69 11.50 1.80 -22.00
C VAL A 69 10.26 2.00 -21.15
N GLN A 70 10.44 2.11 -19.85
CA GLN A 70 9.33 2.39 -18.92
C GLN A 70 9.69 3.50 -17.94
N VAL A 71 8.68 4.24 -17.51
CA VAL A 71 8.72 5.06 -16.31
C VAL A 71 7.55 4.64 -15.41
N GLY A 72 7.77 4.54 -14.12
CA GLY A 72 6.73 4.07 -13.23
C GLY A 72 6.94 4.44 -11.77
N TYR A 73 5.89 4.25 -10.99
CA TYR A 73 5.87 4.39 -9.55
C TYR A 73 5.63 3.02 -8.92
N ASP A 74 6.61 2.57 -8.15
CA ASP A 74 6.52 1.29 -7.46
C ASP A 74 5.65 1.41 -6.20
N VAL A 75 4.93 0.33 -5.88
CA VAL A 75 4.09 0.20 -4.69
C VAL A 75 2.88 1.15 -4.69
N VAL A 76 1.88 0.79 -5.48
CA VAL A 76 0.53 1.37 -5.44
C VAL A 76 -0.46 0.29 -4.97
N PRO A 77 -0.84 0.27 -3.68
CA PRO A 77 -1.71 -0.79 -3.16
C PRO A 77 -3.10 -0.73 -3.77
N LEU A 78 -3.55 -1.85 -4.31
CA LEU A 78 -4.90 -2.04 -4.83
C LEU A 78 -5.62 -3.15 -4.06
N TYR A 79 -6.75 -2.80 -3.45
CA TYR A 79 -7.62 -3.72 -2.71
C TYR A 79 -8.76 -4.21 -3.58
N GLN A 80 -9.06 -5.51 -3.56
CA GLN A 80 -10.19 -6.08 -4.29
C GLN A 80 -11.49 -5.37 -3.93
N ASN A 81 -12.31 -5.08 -4.94
CA ASN A 81 -13.56 -4.31 -4.88
C ASN A 81 -13.41 -2.81 -4.55
N GLY A 82 -12.21 -2.31 -4.28
CA GLY A 82 -11.97 -0.88 -4.17
C GLY A 82 -12.19 -0.16 -5.49
N VAL A 83 -12.79 1.03 -5.43
CA VAL A 83 -12.97 1.91 -6.59
C VAL A 83 -11.92 3.02 -6.52
N TYR A 84 -11.16 3.16 -7.59
CA TYR A 84 -10.04 4.08 -7.68
C TYR A 84 -10.27 5.13 -8.75
N ARG A 85 -9.67 6.32 -8.56
CA ARG A 85 -9.57 7.36 -9.58
C ARG A 85 -8.09 7.61 -9.87
N LEU A 86 -7.69 7.44 -11.12
CA LEU A 86 -6.36 7.80 -11.61
C LEU A 86 -6.46 9.05 -12.46
N LYS A 87 -5.64 10.05 -12.13
CA LYS A 87 -5.54 11.30 -12.88
C LYS A 87 -4.08 11.65 -13.09
N TYR A 88 -3.75 12.19 -14.28
CA TYR A 88 -2.44 12.72 -14.62
C TYR A 88 -2.51 13.60 -15.87
N ASP A 89 -1.53 14.48 -16.02
CA ASP A 89 -1.28 15.26 -17.22
C ASP A 89 -0.08 14.68 -17.97
N ILE A 90 -0.18 14.53 -19.28
CA ILE A 90 0.88 13.92 -20.10
C ILE A 90 0.98 14.59 -21.47
N SER A 91 2.22 14.72 -21.99
CA SER A 91 2.52 15.19 -23.36
C SER A 91 3.86 14.62 -23.82
N SER A 92 4.19 14.80 -25.10
CA SER A 92 5.48 14.41 -25.68
C SER A 92 5.98 15.47 -26.66
N THR A 93 7.29 15.62 -26.80
CA THR A 93 7.89 16.54 -27.78
C THR A 93 7.69 16.10 -29.22
N GLU A 94 7.42 14.82 -29.44
CA GLU A 94 7.12 14.22 -30.74
C GLU A 94 5.84 13.38 -30.63
N ASP A 95 5.12 13.25 -31.76
CA ASP A 95 3.94 12.39 -31.82
C ASP A 95 4.33 10.94 -31.60
N CYS A 96 3.87 10.35 -30.48
CA CYS A 96 4.16 8.96 -30.13
C CYS A 96 2.97 8.31 -29.40
N THR A 97 2.99 6.99 -29.29
CA THR A 97 2.00 6.23 -28.53
C THR A 97 2.66 5.68 -27.28
N VAL A 98 1.97 5.75 -26.15
CA VAL A 98 2.37 5.11 -24.88
C VAL A 98 1.22 4.31 -24.31
N GLU A 99 1.55 3.31 -23.49
CA GLU A 99 0.55 2.55 -22.73
C GLU A 99 0.70 2.85 -21.25
N GLN A 100 -0.39 3.26 -20.62
CA GLN A 100 -0.45 3.38 -19.17
C GLN A 100 -1.11 2.14 -18.58
N MET A 101 -0.52 1.56 -17.54
CA MET A 101 -1.07 0.43 -16.80
C MET A 101 -0.89 0.60 -15.30
N ILE A 102 -1.77 -0.02 -14.52
CA ILE A 102 -1.44 -0.47 -13.17
C ILE A 102 -1.42 -2.00 -13.25
N GLN A 103 -0.34 -2.60 -12.79
CA GLN A 103 -0.08 -4.02 -12.99
C GLN A 103 0.69 -4.64 -11.81
N GLN A 104 0.73 -5.96 -11.78
CA GLN A 104 1.62 -6.71 -10.91
C GLN A 104 3.07 -6.22 -11.08
N ASN A 105 3.77 -6.03 -9.95
CA ASN A 105 5.18 -5.68 -9.95
C ASN A 105 6.04 -6.94 -9.90
N GLY A 106 6.05 -7.68 -10.99
CA GLY A 106 6.72 -8.98 -11.12
C GLY A 106 5.76 -10.11 -11.53
N GLY A 107 6.20 -11.35 -11.42
CA GLY A 107 5.40 -12.53 -11.77
C GLY A 107 4.97 -12.53 -13.23
N THR A 108 3.67 -12.56 -13.47
CA THR A 108 3.08 -12.57 -14.83
C THR A 108 2.88 -11.16 -15.40
N TYR A 109 3.14 -10.10 -14.60
CA TYR A 109 2.85 -8.70 -14.95
C TYR A 109 1.40 -8.47 -15.36
N GLN A 110 0.46 -9.18 -14.71
CA GLN A 110 -0.98 -9.04 -14.97
C GLN A 110 -1.40 -7.58 -14.82
N SER A 111 -2.05 -7.05 -15.86
CA SER A 111 -2.60 -5.69 -15.84
C SER A 111 -3.94 -5.65 -15.13
N TYR A 112 -4.12 -4.68 -14.23
CA TYR A 112 -5.36 -4.38 -13.51
C TYR A 112 -6.16 -3.29 -14.21
N THR A 113 -5.44 -2.35 -14.86
CA THR A 113 -6.02 -1.34 -15.75
C THR A 113 -5.03 -1.02 -16.86
N TRP A 114 -5.54 -0.67 -18.03
CA TRP A 114 -4.76 -0.35 -19.22
C TRP A 114 -5.40 0.78 -20.00
N LYS A 115 -4.56 1.66 -20.56
CA LYS A 115 -4.97 2.72 -21.45
C LYS A 115 -3.87 3.03 -22.47
N GLY A 116 -4.18 2.90 -23.77
CA GLY A 116 -3.34 3.41 -24.85
C GLY A 116 -3.56 4.91 -25.04
N LEU A 117 -2.51 5.66 -25.30
CA LEU A 117 -2.51 7.11 -25.44
C LEU A 117 -1.67 7.53 -26.63
N ASP A 118 -2.27 8.29 -27.54
CA ASP A 118 -1.54 9.00 -28.59
C ASP A 118 -1.15 10.37 -28.04
N LEU A 119 0.14 10.61 -27.90
CA LEU A 119 0.70 11.82 -27.35
C LEU A 119 1.15 12.77 -28.44
N THR A 120 1.00 14.06 -28.18
CA THR A 120 1.51 15.17 -28.98
C THR A 120 2.19 16.20 -28.08
N ALA A 121 2.64 17.31 -28.63
CA ALA A 121 3.17 18.43 -27.84
C ALA A 121 2.11 19.11 -26.96
N GLU A 122 0.83 18.93 -27.26
CA GLU A 122 -0.25 19.42 -26.40
C GLU A 122 -0.43 18.53 -25.18
N THR A 123 -0.48 19.14 -23.99
CA THR A 123 -0.76 18.42 -22.75
C THR A 123 -2.20 17.94 -22.73
N GLN A 124 -2.40 16.64 -22.53
CA GLN A 124 -3.71 16.06 -22.30
C GLN A 124 -3.84 15.63 -20.84
N THR A 125 -5.00 15.87 -20.25
CA THR A 125 -5.37 15.37 -18.93
C THR A 125 -6.11 14.05 -19.08
N VAL A 126 -5.60 13.00 -18.45
CA VAL A 126 -6.27 11.71 -18.30
C VAL A 126 -6.88 11.65 -16.92
N ASP A 127 -8.17 11.34 -16.84
CA ASP A 127 -8.93 11.25 -15.58
C ASP A 127 -10.00 10.16 -15.75
N TYR A 128 -9.88 9.06 -14.98
CA TYR A 128 -10.84 7.98 -15.03
C TYR A 128 -10.90 7.18 -13.74
N THR A 129 -12.01 6.48 -13.57
CA THR A 129 -12.21 5.56 -12.44
C THR A 129 -12.18 4.11 -12.91
N PHE A 130 -11.74 3.22 -12.01
CA PHE A 130 -11.80 1.78 -12.22
C PHE A 130 -12.07 1.06 -10.89
N THR A 131 -12.55 -0.17 -10.98
CA THR A 131 -12.72 -1.05 -9.81
C THR A 131 -11.69 -2.16 -9.91
N MET A 132 -10.94 -2.40 -8.84
CA MET A 132 -10.04 -3.55 -8.73
C MET A 132 -10.87 -4.82 -8.60
N LYS A 133 -10.94 -5.62 -9.67
CA LYS A 133 -11.74 -6.86 -9.72
C LYS A 133 -10.95 -8.10 -9.34
N GLN A 134 -9.65 -8.05 -9.46
CA GLN A 134 -8.73 -9.12 -9.11
C GLN A 134 -8.50 -9.15 -7.62
N GLU A 135 -7.78 -10.16 -7.15
CA GLU A 135 -7.33 -10.25 -5.77
C GLU A 135 -6.50 -9.02 -5.38
N THR A 136 -6.55 -8.69 -4.10
CA THR A 136 -5.77 -7.57 -3.55
C THR A 136 -4.29 -7.72 -3.86
N ASP A 137 -3.68 -6.66 -4.40
CA ASP A 137 -2.24 -6.55 -4.64
C ASP A 137 -1.72 -5.24 -4.05
N ILE A 138 -1.09 -5.32 -2.89
CA ILE A 138 -0.52 -4.14 -2.22
C ILE A 138 0.84 -3.72 -2.78
N MET A 139 1.41 -4.53 -3.67
CA MET A 139 2.72 -4.32 -4.28
C MET A 139 2.63 -3.97 -5.76
N SER A 140 1.44 -3.70 -6.29
CA SER A 140 1.27 -3.33 -7.68
C SER A 140 2.01 -2.03 -8.02
N LYS A 141 2.22 -1.76 -9.31
CA LYS A 141 2.89 -0.54 -9.79
C LYS A 141 2.08 0.18 -10.85
N LEU A 142 2.16 1.51 -10.85
CA LEU A 142 1.75 2.35 -11.98
C LEU A 142 2.92 2.42 -12.96
N VAL A 143 2.69 2.14 -14.23
CA VAL A 143 3.73 2.13 -15.26
C VAL A 143 3.22 2.75 -16.56
N PHE A 144 4.11 3.46 -17.23
CA PHE A 144 3.96 3.95 -18.60
C PHE A 144 5.01 3.23 -19.46
N ASN A 145 4.54 2.47 -20.43
CA ASN A 145 5.37 1.87 -21.46
C ASN A 145 5.61 2.93 -22.54
N CYS A 146 6.86 3.28 -22.73
CA CYS A 146 7.32 4.35 -23.62
C CYS A 146 8.29 3.84 -24.68
N GLY A 147 8.30 2.52 -24.91
CA GLY A 147 9.10 1.87 -25.94
C GLY A 147 8.44 1.89 -27.32
N TYR A 148 8.82 0.93 -28.16
CA TYR A 148 8.36 0.86 -29.55
C TYR A 148 6.89 0.45 -29.68
N GLU A 149 6.10 1.32 -30.27
CA GLU A 149 4.67 1.13 -30.58
C GLU A 149 4.41 1.23 -32.11
N GLY A 150 5.16 0.43 -32.87
CA GLY A 150 5.02 0.40 -34.33
C GLY A 150 5.71 1.54 -35.09
N LYS A 151 6.30 2.51 -34.39
CA LYS A 151 7.02 3.66 -34.95
C LYS A 151 8.27 3.95 -34.11
N ASP A 152 9.38 4.18 -34.77
CA ASP A 152 10.61 4.66 -34.13
C ASP A 152 10.57 6.19 -34.06
N VAL A 153 10.44 6.73 -32.87
CA VAL A 153 10.27 8.16 -32.57
C VAL A 153 11.35 8.65 -31.60
N ALA A 154 12.59 8.24 -31.81
CA ALA A 154 13.67 8.69 -30.95
C ALA A 154 14.58 9.73 -31.68
N PRO A 155 15.21 10.68 -30.94
CA PRO A 155 14.96 10.98 -29.53
C PRO A 155 13.72 11.86 -29.31
N HIS A 156 13.03 11.67 -28.17
CA HIS A 156 11.91 12.53 -27.74
C HIS A 156 11.85 12.61 -26.21
N THR A 157 11.05 13.53 -25.68
CA THR A 157 10.83 13.65 -24.24
C THR A 157 9.34 13.56 -23.94
N ILE A 158 8.98 12.68 -23.02
CA ILE A 158 7.64 12.54 -22.45
C ILE A 158 7.60 13.31 -21.14
N TYR A 159 6.62 14.20 -20.99
CA TYR A 159 6.36 14.95 -19.78
C TYR A 159 5.16 14.37 -19.04
N LEU A 160 5.29 14.18 -17.73
CA LEU A 160 4.23 13.71 -16.84
C LEU A 160 4.11 14.68 -15.67
N ASP A 161 2.86 15.01 -15.28
CA ASP A 161 2.59 15.94 -14.19
C ASP A 161 1.27 15.64 -13.50
N ASN A 162 1.07 16.20 -12.30
CA ASN A 162 -0.18 16.13 -11.54
C ASN A 162 -0.74 14.71 -11.39
N VAL A 163 0.14 13.73 -11.17
CA VAL A 163 -0.26 12.32 -11.03
C VAL A 163 -0.89 12.10 -9.67
N SER A 164 -2.13 11.61 -9.67
CA SER A 164 -2.81 11.19 -8.43
C SER A 164 -3.53 9.86 -8.63
N LEU A 165 -3.42 8.99 -7.64
CA LEU A 165 -4.23 7.78 -7.50
C LEU A 165 -4.93 7.84 -6.15
N GLU A 166 -6.24 7.75 -6.16
CA GLU A 166 -7.08 7.83 -4.98
C GLU A 166 -7.98 6.60 -4.89
N LEU A 167 -8.12 6.03 -3.71
CA LEU A 167 -9.19 5.08 -3.38
C LEU A 167 -10.42 5.92 -2.99
N ILE A 168 -11.43 5.96 -3.86
CA ILE A 168 -12.60 6.83 -3.72
C ILE A 168 -13.83 6.13 -3.16
N ASP A 169 -13.86 4.80 -3.18
CA ASP A 169 -14.89 3.99 -2.54
C ASP A 169 -14.28 2.64 -2.10
N ASP A 170 -14.26 2.41 -0.80
CA ASP A 170 -13.79 1.18 -0.16
C ASP A 170 -14.90 0.41 0.55
N SER A 171 -16.16 0.81 0.37
CA SER A 171 -17.32 0.23 1.04
C SER A 171 -17.50 -1.27 0.83
N LYS A 172 -16.87 -1.84 -0.21
CA LYS A 172 -16.90 -3.28 -0.56
C LYS A 172 -15.53 -3.96 -0.39
N VAL A 173 -14.55 -3.26 0.17
CA VAL A 173 -13.23 -3.83 0.45
C VAL A 173 -13.30 -4.66 1.73
N ASP A 174 -12.84 -5.90 1.64
CA ASP A 174 -12.61 -6.73 2.81
C ASP A 174 -11.14 -6.62 3.24
N TYR A 175 -10.88 -5.70 4.14
CA TYR A 175 -9.54 -5.53 4.70
C TYR A 175 -9.11 -6.69 5.60
N THR A 176 -10.05 -7.46 6.13
CA THR A 176 -9.74 -8.56 7.07
C THR A 176 -9.12 -9.76 6.36
N SER A 177 -9.50 -10.01 5.11
CA SER A 177 -8.93 -11.09 4.30
C SER A 177 -7.49 -10.84 3.89
N PHE A 178 -6.99 -9.62 4.07
CA PHE A 178 -5.69 -9.18 3.59
C PHE A 178 -4.76 -8.65 4.69
N GLN A 179 -5.22 -8.55 5.92
CA GLN A 179 -4.35 -8.21 7.05
C GLN A 179 -3.39 -9.38 7.26
N PRO A 180 -2.06 -9.20 7.13
CA PRO A 180 -1.15 -10.19 7.67
C PRO A 180 -1.53 -10.37 9.15
N TYR A 181 -1.56 -11.62 9.62
CA TYR A 181 -1.75 -11.87 11.04
C TYR A 181 -0.62 -11.15 11.80
N GLU A 182 -0.98 -10.10 12.47
CA GLU A 182 -0.08 -9.34 13.31
C GLU A 182 -0.39 -9.69 14.76
N PRO A 183 0.48 -10.50 15.43
CA PRO A 183 0.23 -10.89 16.80
C PRO A 183 0.20 -9.66 17.71
N SER A 184 -0.77 -9.58 18.61
CA SER A 184 -0.85 -8.50 19.59
C SER A 184 0.28 -8.56 20.62
N ILE A 185 0.94 -9.73 20.76
CA ILE A 185 2.12 -9.91 21.63
C ILE A 185 3.30 -10.35 20.75
N ILE A 186 4.29 -9.48 20.64
CA ILE A 186 5.48 -9.69 19.81
C ILE A 186 6.66 -10.11 20.69
N THR A 187 7.29 -11.21 20.33
CA THR A 187 8.49 -11.75 20.97
C THR A 187 9.57 -12.00 19.91
N ASP A 188 10.82 -12.16 20.34
CA ASP A 188 11.89 -12.61 19.45
C ASP A 188 11.65 -14.09 19.05
N GLN A 189 11.40 -14.32 17.77
CA GLN A 189 11.09 -15.66 17.23
C GLN A 189 12.30 -16.60 17.21
N VAL A 190 13.53 -16.06 17.30
CA VAL A 190 14.75 -16.87 17.42
C VAL A 190 14.96 -17.33 18.87
N GLY A 191 14.27 -16.68 19.82
CA GLY A 191 14.38 -16.93 21.24
C GLY A 191 15.37 -16.01 21.96
N TYR A 192 15.53 -16.22 23.25
CA TYR A 192 16.33 -15.39 24.14
C TYR A 192 17.40 -16.22 24.85
N GLN A 193 18.56 -15.61 25.04
CA GLN A 193 19.56 -16.23 25.92
C GLN A 193 19.13 -16.12 27.39
N SER A 194 19.38 -17.19 28.18
CA SER A 194 18.92 -17.32 29.58
C SER A 194 19.20 -16.09 30.44
N ASN A 195 20.38 -15.49 30.31
CA ASN A 195 20.82 -14.35 31.12
C ASN A 195 20.78 -12.99 30.41
N SER A 196 20.12 -12.91 29.24
CA SER A 196 19.97 -11.63 28.51
C SER A 196 18.77 -10.84 29.03
N LYS A 197 18.74 -9.56 28.67
CA LYS A 197 17.51 -8.76 28.76
C LYS A 197 16.47 -9.36 27.81
N LYS A 198 15.24 -9.56 28.29
CA LYS A 198 14.12 -10.12 27.55
C LYS A 198 12.94 -9.18 27.64
N THR A 199 12.48 -8.72 26.49
CA THR A 199 11.35 -7.79 26.42
C THR A 199 10.38 -8.27 25.35
N ALA A 200 9.09 -8.24 25.66
CA ALA A 200 8.01 -8.39 24.71
C ALA A 200 7.35 -7.03 24.44
N VAL A 201 6.80 -6.86 23.24
CA VAL A 201 5.99 -5.70 22.86
C VAL A 201 4.52 -6.14 22.81
N PHE A 202 3.64 -5.30 23.33
CA PHE A 202 2.20 -5.55 23.38
C PHE A 202 1.49 -4.43 22.61
N ARG A 203 0.52 -4.84 21.80
CA ARG A 203 -0.35 -3.95 21.03
C ARG A 203 -1.80 -4.21 21.42
N ASP A 204 -2.70 -3.32 21.09
CA ASP A 204 -4.14 -3.48 21.35
C ASP A 204 -4.52 -3.69 22.83
N VAL A 205 -3.64 -3.27 23.75
CA VAL A 205 -3.92 -3.35 25.20
C VAL A 205 -5.01 -2.33 25.54
N THR A 206 -6.07 -2.79 26.20
CA THR A 206 -7.21 -1.94 26.55
C THR A 206 -7.23 -1.53 28.03
N SER A 207 -7.00 -2.49 28.91
CA SER A 207 -7.07 -2.26 30.38
C SER A 207 -6.08 -3.10 31.17
N GLU A 208 -5.37 -4.00 30.50
CA GLU A 208 -4.43 -4.91 31.13
C GLU A 208 -3.20 -4.15 31.64
N THR A 209 -2.73 -4.51 32.81
CA THR A 209 -1.53 -3.95 33.43
C THR A 209 -0.46 -5.01 33.67
N THR A 210 -0.78 -6.29 33.46
CA THR A 210 0.11 -7.41 33.71
C THR A 210 0.07 -8.44 32.59
N PHE A 211 1.14 -9.19 32.44
CA PHE A 211 1.26 -10.31 31.51
C PHE A 211 1.85 -11.54 32.21
N SER A 212 1.66 -12.71 31.63
CA SER A 212 2.20 -13.96 32.14
C SER A 212 3.09 -14.65 31.12
N VAL A 213 4.25 -15.15 31.55
CA VAL A 213 5.08 -16.08 30.78
C VAL A 213 4.68 -17.51 31.19
N VAL A 214 4.31 -18.30 30.20
CA VAL A 214 3.78 -19.66 30.39
C VAL A 214 4.73 -20.66 29.74
N ASN A 215 5.09 -21.70 30.47
CA ASN A 215 5.86 -22.81 29.92
C ASN A 215 4.99 -23.57 28.89
N ALA A 216 5.50 -23.74 27.68
CA ALA A 216 4.72 -24.30 26.57
C ALA A 216 4.41 -25.78 26.74
N ASP A 217 5.24 -26.54 27.49
CA ASP A 217 5.07 -27.98 27.72
C ASP A 217 4.13 -28.24 28.90
N THR A 218 4.37 -27.56 30.03
CA THR A 218 3.62 -27.80 31.27
C THR A 218 2.34 -26.98 31.39
N LYS A 219 2.20 -25.96 30.56
CA LYS A 219 1.08 -24.95 30.58
C LYS A 219 1.00 -24.19 31.92
N GLN A 220 2.08 -24.15 32.67
CA GLN A 220 2.12 -23.42 33.92
C GLN A 220 2.72 -22.02 33.74
N THR A 221 2.15 -21.05 34.43
CA THR A 221 2.73 -19.69 34.49
C THR A 221 4.01 -19.78 35.33
N VAL A 222 5.13 -19.37 34.73
CA VAL A 222 6.46 -19.34 35.40
C VAL A 222 6.85 -17.93 35.82
N TYR A 223 6.20 -16.92 35.28
CA TYR A 223 6.47 -15.53 35.61
C TYR A 223 5.26 -14.65 35.31
N THR A 224 5.02 -13.64 36.15
CA THR A 224 4.06 -12.58 35.91
C THR A 224 4.77 -11.24 36.01
N GLY A 225 4.67 -10.44 34.95
CA GLY A 225 5.27 -9.10 34.88
C GLY A 225 4.22 -8.01 34.76
N THR A 226 4.67 -6.78 34.89
CA THR A 226 3.85 -5.57 34.70
C THR A 226 4.19 -4.94 33.36
N LEU A 227 3.17 -4.45 32.66
CA LEU A 227 3.37 -3.67 31.44
C LEU A 227 3.95 -2.29 31.76
N SER A 228 4.73 -1.73 30.86
CA SER A 228 5.18 -0.33 30.92
C SER A 228 4.02 0.64 30.75
N ASP A 229 4.28 1.94 30.90
CA ASP A 229 3.39 2.96 30.32
C ASP A 229 3.33 2.82 28.80
N SER A 230 2.23 3.28 28.21
CA SER A 230 2.05 3.26 26.77
C SER A 230 3.04 4.17 26.03
N ILE A 231 3.52 3.72 24.91
CA ILE A 231 4.43 4.44 24.02
C ILE A 231 3.74 4.64 22.67
N ASN A 232 3.67 5.88 22.19
CA ASN A 232 3.20 6.14 20.83
C ASN A 232 4.36 5.91 19.85
N ASN A 233 4.25 4.84 19.06
CA ASN A 233 5.19 4.54 17.96
C ASN A 233 4.68 5.19 16.67
N SER A 234 5.02 6.45 16.45
CA SER A 234 4.54 7.20 15.29
C SER A 234 4.98 6.64 13.93
N PRO A 235 6.15 6.02 13.75
CA PRO A 235 6.49 5.30 12.52
C PRO A 235 5.58 4.12 12.22
N ALA A 236 5.22 3.32 13.23
CA ALA A 236 4.29 2.21 13.10
C ALA A 236 2.82 2.65 13.13
N ARG A 237 2.53 3.89 13.55
CA ARG A 237 1.18 4.47 13.75
C ARG A 237 0.34 3.70 14.77
N GLU A 238 0.98 3.17 15.79
CA GLU A 238 0.32 2.40 16.83
C GLU A 238 0.78 2.81 18.24
N THR A 239 0.00 2.41 19.25
CA THR A 239 0.37 2.54 20.66
C THR A 239 0.85 1.19 21.15
N GLU A 240 2.00 1.18 21.80
CA GLU A 240 2.67 -0.02 22.27
C GLU A 240 2.91 0.03 23.78
N TRP A 241 3.02 -1.13 24.38
CA TRP A 241 3.47 -1.35 25.75
C TRP A 241 4.62 -2.36 25.72
N THR A 242 5.45 -2.35 26.72
CA THR A 242 6.54 -3.32 26.84
C THR A 242 6.43 -4.10 28.15
N GLY A 243 6.86 -5.36 28.14
CA GLY A 243 6.94 -6.19 29.32
C GLY A 243 8.32 -6.82 29.44
N ASP A 244 9.01 -6.56 30.56
CA ASP A 244 10.31 -7.16 30.86
C ASP A 244 10.11 -8.49 31.60
N PHE A 245 10.65 -9.57 31.04
CA PHE A 245 10.65 -10.91 31.66
C PHE A 245 12.05 -11.51 31.77
N SER A 246 13.06 -10.64 31.91
CA SER A 246 14.47 -11.03 32.06
C SER A 246 14.72 -11.99 33.24
N ALA A 247 13.81 -12.00 34.23
CA ALA A 247 13.87 -12.89 35.36
C ALA A 247 13.61 -14.39 35.04
N VAL A 248 13.07 -14.69 33.84
CA VAL A 248 12.92 -16.07 33.37
C VAL A 248 14.25 -16.52 32.80
N THR A 249 15.01 -17.26 33.58
CA THR A 249 16.39 -17.72 33.27
C THR A 249 16.48 -19.20 32.94
N GLU A 250 15.48 -20.00 33.31
CA GLU A 250 15.48 -21.43 33.03
C GLU A 250 15.28 -21.66 31.51
N PRO A 251 16.12 -22.52 30.89
CA PRO A 251 15.92 -22.91 29.50
C PRO A 251 14.62 -23.67 29.31
N GLY A 252 13.90 -23.40 28.22
CA GLY A 252 12.63 -24.06 27.90
C GLY A 252 11.93 -23.39 26.74
N SER A 253 10.76 -23.90 26.42
CA SER A 253 9.85 -23.28 25.44
C SER A 253 8.75 -22.52 26.18
N TYR A 254 8.52 -21.28 25.78
CA TYR A 254 7.59 -20.38 26.47
C TYR A 254 6.71 -19.61 25.47
N TYR A 255 5.56 -19.17 25.94
CA TYR A 255 4.74 -18.16 25.30
C TYR A 255 4.22 -17.15 26.32
N ILE A 256 3.74 -16.01 25.86
CA ILE A 256 3.23 -14.93 26.71
C ILE A 256 1.73 -14.80 26.49
N THR A 257 1.00 -14.53 27.58
CA THR A 257 -0.42 -14.17 27.58
C THR A 257 -0.61 -12.83 28.28
N CYS A 258 -1.63 -12.06 27.85
CA CYS A 258 -1.99 -10.77 28.45
C CYS A 258 -3.50 -10.53 28.29
N GLY A 259 -4.28 -10.69 29.35
CA GLY A 259 -5.73 -10.54 29.31
C GLY A 259 -6.39 -11.36 28.21
N ASP A 260 -7.21 -10.68 27.40
CA ASP A 260 -7.94 -11.27 26.29
C ASP A 260 -7.17 -11.23 24.96
N LEU A 261 -5.92 -10.73 24.95
CA LEU A 261 -5.08 -10.74 23.76
C LEU A 261 -4.71 -12.18 23.34
N ASP A 262 -4.54 -12.37 22.03
CA ASP A 262 -4.00 -13.64 21.53
C ASP A 262 -2.61 -13.91 22.13
N GLN A 263 -2.33 -15.16 22.46
CA GLN A 263 -1.02 -15.53 22.99
C GLN A 263 0.09 -15.26 21.96
N SER A 264 1.30 -14.97 22.45
CA SER A 264 2.46 -14.84 21.57
C SER A 264 2.78 -16.15 20.85
N TYR A 265 3.61 -16.08 19.80
CA TYR A 265 4.30 -17.26 19.32
C TYR A 265 5.16 -17.89 20.45
N THR A 266 5.39 -19.18 20.34
CA THR A 266 6.32 -19.90 21.24
C THR A 266 7.76 -19.53 20.85
N PHE A 267 8.59 -19.26 21.85
CA PHE A 267 10.01 -18.89 21.72
C PHE A 267 10.88 -19.70 22.65
#